data_f30b016a534da045243b4732e8581aff
#
_entry.id   f30b016a534da045243b4732e8581aff
#
_cell.length_a   1.000
_cell.length_b   1.000
_cell.length_c   1.000
_cell.angle_alpha   90.00
_cell.angle_beta   90.00
_cell.angle_gamma   90.00
#
_symmetry.space_group_name_H-M   'P 1'
#
loop_
_entity.id
_entity.type
_entity.pdbx_description
1 polymer ?
#
loop_
_entity_poly.entity_id
_entity_poly.type
_entity_poly.pdbx_seq_one_letter_code
_entity_poly.pdbx_strand_id
1 'polypeptide(L)'
;MGNVRFSVVTVCYNAGQALLDTVEKTLAQTCTDFEIIVKDALSTDGSVERLPADPRIRVIRCKDAGIYDAMNQAVAAASGEYVLFMNCGDWFHSPDALQAVSDAVDASHGLLYYGRVYNRRERHTSDYPREITRLTCFRTMICHQVTVYATKLLKERGYDLSYRILADKEMLLYLVCEKKVRPIYVDTVIADYEGGGESSKPEHIQRNSEDRKRMLDRYYPRGEQLRYRAVMALTFPKLRRAMAHSPVFGKIYYGITRCLYSLKK
;
A
#
# COMPACT_ATOMS: atom_id res chain seq x y z
N MET A 1 -28.78 -6.09 -4.92
CA MET A 1 -27.46 -6.28 -5.51
C MET A 1 -26.71 -7.24 -4.59
N GLY A 2 -26.16 -8.36 -5.11
CA GLY A 2 -25.36 -9.29 -4.31
C GLY A 2 -24.18 -8.55 -3.69
N ASN A 3 -23.74 -9.00 -2.52
CA ASN A 3 -22.57 -8.43 -1.85
C ASN A 3 -21.34 -8.85 -2.69
N VAL A 4 -20.67 -7.91 -3.39
CA VAL A 4 -19.44 -8.21 -4.11
C VAL A 4 -18.27 -8.34 -3.12
N ARG A 5 -17.29 -9.17 -3.45
CA ARG A 5 -16.13 -9.40 -2.57
C ARG A 5 -15.16 -8.21 -2.60
N PHE A 6 -14.83 -7.72 -3.80
CA PHE A 6 -13.83 -6.67 -3.95
C PHE A 6 -14.38 -5.42 -4.61
N SER A 7 -14.01 -4.25 -4.09
CA SER A 7 -14.11 -2.98 -4.80
C SER A 7 -12.71 -2.58 -5.26
N VAL A 8 -12.44 -2.66 -6.56
CA VAL A 8 -11.21 -2.16 -7.16
C VAL A 8 -11.40 -0.69 -7.47
N VAL A 9 -10.68 0.17 -6.77
CA VAL A 9 -10.78 1.63 -6.90
C VAL A 9 -9.70 2.16 -7.82
N THR A 10 -10.11 2.91 -8.84
CA THR A 10 -9.24 3.64 -9.76
C THR A 10 -9.55 5.12 -9.69
N VAL A 11 -8.60 5.94 -9.22
CA VAL A 11 -8.75 7.40 -9.23
C VAL A 11 -8.10 7.98 -10.47
N CYS A 12 -8.74 8.95 -11.12
CA CYS A 12 -8.26 9.54 -12.37
C CYS A 12 -8.52 11.04 -12.46
N TYR A 13 -7.61 11.71 -13.19
CA TYR A 13 -7.76 13.07 -13.68
C TYR A 13 -6.97 13.23 -14.98
N ASN A 14 -7.67 13.37 -16.10
CA ASN A 14 -7.09 13.50 -17.44
C ASN A 14 -6.04 12.39 -17.71
N ALA A 15 -6.40 11.15 -17.41
CA ALA A 15 -5.47 10.02 -17.42
C ALA A 15 -5.34 9.34 -18.80
N GLY A 16 -6.16 9.74 -19.79
CA GLY A 16 -6.06 9.26 -21.14
C GLY A 16 -6.13 7.74 -21.28
N GLN A 17 -5.19 7.16 -22.00
CA GLN A 17 -5.11 5.71 -22.22
C GLN A 17 -4.81 4.93 -20.94
N ALA A 18 -4.09 5.51 -19.99
CA ALA A 18 -3.75 4.82 -18.74
C ALA A 18 -4.97 4.39 -17.91
N LEU A 19 -6.08 5.15 -17.96
CA LEU A 19 -7.34 4.74 -17.34
C LEU A 19 -7.90 3.49 -18.01
N LEU A 20 -7.91 3.46 -19.34
CA LEU A 20 -8.48 2.34 -20.12
C LEU A 20 -7.67 1.07 -19.89
N ASP A 21 -6.34 1.16 -19.95
CA ASP A 21 -5.43 0.03 -19.73
C ASP A 21 -5.63 -0.56 -18.32
N THR A 22 -5.74 0.27 -17.29
CA THR A 22 -5.97 -0.17 -15.92
C THR A 22 -7.32 -0.89 -15.78
N VAL A 23 -8.39 -0.34 -16.35
CA VAL A 23 -9.73 -0.94 -16.30
C VAL A 23 -9.77 -2.26 -17.09
N GLU A 24 -9.19 -2.29 -18.29
CA GLU A 24 -9.13 -3.50 -19.12
C GLU A 24 -8.39 -4.64 -18.40
N LYS A 25 -7.22 -4.37 -17.84
CA LYS A 25 -6.45 -5.34 -17.05
C LYS A 25 -7.20 -5.82 -15.81
N THR A 26 -8.00 -4.96 -15.20
CA THR A 26 -8.85 -5.33 -14.06
C THR A 26 -9.99 -6.22 -14.51
N LEU A 27 -10.66 -5.91 -15.61
CA LEU A 27 -11.73 -6.75 -16.17
C LEU A 27 -11.25 -8.13 -16.61
N ALA A 28 -9.97 -8.26 -16.97
CA ALA A 28 -9.33 -9.52 -17.38
C ALA A 28 -8.94 -10.44 -16.22
N GLN A 29 -9.25 -10.08 -14.95
CA GLN A 29 -8.97 -10.95 -13.81
C GLN A 29 -9.87 -12.20 -13.82
N THR A 30 -9.30 -13.36 -13.44
CA THR A 30 -10.03 -14.64 -13.35
C THR A 30 -11.01 -14.66 -12.18
N CYS A 31 -10.70 -14.00 -11.07
CA CYS A 31 -11.68 -13.69 -10.05
C CYS A 31 -12.71 -12.71 -10.62
N THR A 32 -13.99 -13.06 -10.58
CA THR A 32 -15.08 -12.23 -11.16
C THR A 32 -15.93 -11.51 -10.13
N ASP A 33 -15.72 -11.79 -8.85
CA ASP A 33 -16.53 -11.23 -7.75
C ASP A 33 -15.99 -9.86 -7.30
N PHE A 34 -16.06 -8.88 -8.21
CA PHE A 34 -15.63 -7.52 -7.95
C PHE A 34 -16.47 -6.46 -8.69
N GLU A 35 -16.42 -5.26 -8.18
CA GLU A 35 -16.80 -4.02 -8.87
C GLU A 35 -15.54 -3.17 -9.14
N ILE A 36 -15.62 -2.30 -10.15
CA ILE A 36 -14.62 -1.27 -10.43
C ILE A 36 -15.26 0.09 -10.14
N ILE A 37 -14.65 0.86 -9.24
CA ILE A 37 -15.08 2.23 -8.95
C ILE A 37 -14.07 3.18 -9.57
N VAL A 38 -14.45 3.82 -10.66
CA VAL A 38 -13.66 4.89 -11.28
C VAL A 38 -14.08 6.22 -10.65
N LYS A 39 -13.20 6.81 -9.83
CA LYS A 39 -13.40 8.14 -9.27
C LYS A 39 -12.69 9.16 -10.15
N ASP A 40 -13.46 9.91 -10.89
CA ASP A 40 -13.00 10.93 -11.83
C ASP A 40 -13.07 12.34 -11.22
N ALA A 41 -11.97 13.06 -11.25
CA ALA A 41 -11.86 14.46 -10.79
C ALA A 41 -12.31 15.49 -11.83
N LEU A 42 -13.37 15.17 -12.60
CA LEU A 42 -13.92 15.98 -13.70
C LEU A 42 -12.94 16.10 -14.88
N SER A 43 -12.44 14.98 -15.37
CA SER A 43 -11.62 14.92 -16.58
C SER A 43 -12.34 15.50 -17.81
N THR A 44 -11.56 16.10 -18.70
CA THR A 44 -12.01 16.71 -19.95
C THR A 44 -11.36 16.10 -21.18
N ASP A 45 -10.55 15.05 -21.01
CA ASP A 45 -9.77 14.37 -22.05
C ASP A 45 -10.54 13.28 -22.80
N GLY A 46 -11.81 13.05 -22.45
CA GLY A 46 -12.65 12.01 -23.05
C GLY A 46 -12.29 10.59 -22.62
N SER A 47 -11.40 10.40 -21.65
CA SER A 47 -10.98 9.06 -21.21
C SER A 47 -12.11 8.28 -20.54
N VAL A 48 -12.92 8.98 -19.73
CA VAL A 48 -14.04 8.37 -19.00
C VAL A 48 -15.16 7.91 -19.93
N GLU A 49 -15.42 8.69 -20.96
CA GLU A 49 -16.45 8.39 -21.97
C GLU A 49 -16.09 7.19 -22.85
N ARG A 50 -14.81 6.80 -22.90
CA ARG A 50 -14.31 5.63 -23.63
C ARG A 50 -14.27 4.33 -22.81
N LEU A 51 -14.66 4.40 -21.54
CA LEU A 51 -14.74 3.18 -20.72
C LEU A 51 -15.70 2.16 -21.32
N PRO A 52 -15.39 0.84 -21.24
CA PRO A 52 -16.27 -0.19 -21.77
C PRO A 52 -17.61 -0.20 -20.99
N ALA A 53 -18.69 -0.57 -21.70
CA ALA A 53 -20.00 -0.76 -21.10
C ALA A 53 -20.04 -2.12 -20.36
N ASP A 54 -19.50 -2.16 -19.15
CA ASP A 54 -19.51 -3.35 -18.28
C ASP A 54 -20.28 -3.01 -16.98
N PRO A 55 -21.24 -3.85 -16.55
CA PRO A 55 -22.07 -3.59 -15.36
C PRO A 55 -21.25 -3.54 -14.05
N ARG A 56 -20.04 -4.05 -14.04
CA ARG A 56 -19.13 -3.97 -12.88
C ARG A 56 -18.49 -2.59 -12.74
N ILE A 57 -18.50 -1.74 -13.77
CA ILE A 57 -17.90 -0.41 -13.74
C ILE A 57 -18.91 0.61 -13.25
N ARG A 58 -18.52 1.34 -12.21
CA ARG A 58 -19.27 2.49 -11.70
C ARG A 58 -18.39 3.72 -11.69
N VAL A 59 -18.83 4.79 -12.34
CA VAL A 59 -18.10 6.06 -12.42
C VAL A 59 -18.68 7.06 -11.43
N ILE A 60 -17.81 7.72 -10.67
CA ILE A 60 -18.14 8.82 -9.75
C ILE A 60 -17.39 10.05 -10.23
N ARG A 61 -18.12 11.05 -10.73
CA ARG A 61 -17.55 12.31 -11.26
C ARG A 61 -17.80 13.44 -10.29
N CYS A 62 -16.77 13.85 -9.55
CA CYS A 62 -16.83 15.01 -8.66
C CYS A 62 -15.42 15.54 -8.36
N LYS A 63 -15.35 16.82 -7.94
CA LYS A 63 -14.09 17.43 -7.51
C LYS A 63 -13.53 16.72 -6.28
N ASP A 64 -12.20 16.73 -6.18
CA ASP A 64 -11.46 16.30 -5.00
C ASP A 64 -10.30 17.26 -4.69
N ALA A 65 -9.73 17.10 -3.50
CA ALA A 65 -8.58 17.85 -3.02
C ALA A 65 -7.24 17.11 -3.24
N GLY A 66 -7.23 16.07 -4.06
CA GLY A 66 -6.08 15.24 -4.39
C GLY A 66 -6.33 13.75 -4.23
N ILE A 67 -5.31 12.94 -4.52
CA ILE A 67 -5.41 11.49 -4.67
C ILE A 67 -6.08 10.78 -3.48
N TYR A 68 -5.73 11.12 -2.25
CA TYR A 68 -6.30 10.46 -1.06
C TYR A 68 -7.74 10.90 -0.75
N ASP A 69 -8.10 12.13 -1.11
CA ASP A 69 -9.49 12.57 -1.03
C ASP A 69 -10.35 11.85 -2.09
N ALA A 70 -9.84 11.71 -3.31
CA ALA A 70 -10.48 10.90 -4.34
C ALA A 70 -10.66 9.44 -3.90
N MET A 71 -9.63 8.83 -3.28
CA MET A 71 -9.70 7.48 -2.73
C MET A 71 -10.76 7.38 -1.61
N ASN A 72 -10.81 8.35 -0.69
CA ASN A 72 -11.82 8.39 0.38
C ASN A 72 -13.25 8.49 -0.18
N GLN A 73 -13.45 9.34 -1.19
CA GLN A 73 -14.76 9.47 -1.86
C GLN A 73 -15.18 8.17 -2.55
N ALA A 74 -14.23 7.46 -3.20
CA ALA A 74 -14.49 6.18 -3.82
C ALA A 74 -14.83 5.09 -2.78
N VAL A 75 -14.07 5.03 -1.68
CA VAL A 75 -14.31 4.08 -0.57
C VAL A 75 -15.68 4.28 0.05
N ALA A 76 -16.15 5.51 0.19
CA ALA A 76 -17.50 5.79 0.71
C ALA A 76 -18.59 5.11 -0.14
N ALA A 77 -18.36 4.98 -1.45
CA ALA A 77 -19.27 4.35 -2.39
C ALA A 77 -19.00 2.82 -2.59
N ALA A 78 -17.92 2.28 -2.05
CA ALA A 78 -17.56 0.87 -2.20
C ALA A 78 -18.60 -0.05 -1.57
N SER A 79 -19.00 -1.11 -2.29
CA SER A 79 -19.94 -2.14 -1.81
C SER A 79 -19.24 -3.46 -1.50
N GLY A 80 -18.00 -3.66 -1.97
CA GLY A 80 -17.20 -4.85 -1.69
C GLY A 80 -16.81 -5.00 -0.23
N GLU A 81 -16.65 -6.24 0.19
CA GLU A 81 -16.13 -6.57 1.53
C GLU A 81 -14.70 -6.03 1.73
N TYR A 82 -13.92 -6.05 0.64
CA TYR A 82 -12.54 -5.55 0.60
C TYR A 82 -12.38 -4.47 -0.47
N VAL A 83 -11.46 -3.52 -0.19
CA VAL A 83 -11.05 -2.47 -1.14
C VAL A 83 -9.57 -2.63 -1.44
N LEU A 84 -9.22 -2.45 -2.71
CA LEU A 84 -7.85 -2.25 -3.16
C LEU A 84 -7.80 -1.11 -4.18
N PHE A 85 -6.63 -0.46 -4.30
CA PHE A 85 -6.45 0.69 -5.17
C PHE A 85 -5.55 0.31 -6.34
N MET A 86 -6.08 0.49 -7.55
CA MET A 86 -5.36 0.31 -8.79
C MET A 86 -5.48 1.60 -9.58
N ASN A 87 -4.55 2.53 -9.34
CA ASN A 87 -4.60 3.86 -9.96
C ASN A 87 -4.25 3.80 -11.45
N CYS A 88 -4.59 4.84 -12.19
CA CYS A 88 -4.32 4.91 -13.62
C CYS A 88 -2.84 4.69 -13.92
N GLY A 89 -2.55 3.76 -14.82
CA GLY A 89 -1.19 3.34 -15.15
C GLY A 89 -0.67 2.15 -14.33
N ASP A 90 -1.34 1.80 -13.23
CA ASP A 90 -1.06 0.57 -12.47
C ASP A 90 -2.06 -0.51 -12.86
N TRP A 91 -1.68 -1.78 -12.74
CA TRP A 91 -2.57 -2.90 -13.04
C TRP A 91 -2.17 -4.18 -12.30
N PHE A 92 -3.05 -5.16 -12.27
CA PHE A 92 -2.75 -6.48 -11.73
C PHE A 92 -1.61 -7.14 -12.52
N HIS A 93 -0.66 -7.75 -11.81
CA HIS A 93 0.52 -8.37 -12.40
C HIS A 93 0.19 -9.55 -13.33
N SER A 94 -0.80 -10.35 -12.96
CA SER A 94 -1.27 -11.49 -13.74
C SER A 94 -2.78 -11.57 -13.71
N PRO A 95 -3.41 -12.32 -14.64
CA PRO A 95 -4.85 -12.56 -14.59
C PRO A 95 -5.33 -13.20 -13.28
N ASP A 96 -4.48 -13.95 -12.59
CA ASP A 96 -4.83 -14.67 -11.36
C ASP A 96 -4.48 -13.91 -10.07
N ALA A 97 -3.97 -12.67 -10.17
CA ALA A 97 -3.50 -11.94 -9.00
C ALA A 97 -4.62 -11.68 -7.98
N LEU A 98 -5.81 -11.28 -8.45
CA LEU A 98 -6.96 -11.05 -7.57
C LEU A 98 -7.53 -12.38 -7.03
N GLN A 99 -7.46 -13.46 -7.80
CA GLN A 99 -7.86 -14.80 -7.34
C GLN A 99 -6.98 -15.27 -6.19
N ALA A 100 -5.66 -15.09 -6.28
CA ALA A 100 -4.74 -15.43 -5.19
C ALA A 100 -5.05 -14.65 -3.90
N VAL A 101 -5.47 -13.40 -4.01
CA VAL A 101 -5.95 -12.62 -2.86
C VAL A 101 -7.26 -13.18 -2.33
N SER A 102 -8.19 -13.56 -3.20
CA SER A 102 -9.47 -14.16 -2.83
C SER A 102 -9.28 -15.45 -2.04
N ASP A 103 -8.38 -16.32 -2.50
CA ASP A 103 -8.06 -17.58 -1.83
C ASP A 103 -7.45 -17.34 -0.43
N ALA A 104 -6.60 -16.31 -0.28
CA ALA A 104 -6.04 -15.93 1.01
C ALA A 104 -7.11 -15.37 1.97
N VAL A 105 -8.11 -14.65 1.44
CA VAL A 105 -9.27 -14.17 2.20
C VAL A 105 -10.07 -15.36 2.72
N ASP A 106 -10.37 -16.35 1.88
CA ASP A 106 -11.12 -17.55 2.27
C ASP A 106 -10.38 -18.38 3.32
N ALA A 107 -9.04 -18.43 3.21
CA ALA A 107 -8.22 -19.21 4.17
C ALA A 107 -8.10 -18.56 5.55
N SER A 108 -8.26 -17.24 5.68
CA SER A 108 -7.87 -16.53 6.91
C SER A 108 -8.88 -15.55 7.47
N HIS A 109 -9.82 -15.04 6.64
CA HIS A 109 -10.80 -14.01 6.99
C HIS A 109 -10.20 -12.78 7.70
N GLY A 110 -9.02 -12.35 7.23
CA GLY A 110 -8.26 -11.22 7.79
C GLY A 110 -8.87 -9.87 7.44
N LEU A 111 -8.31 -8.82 8.05
CA LEU A 111 -8.77 -7.44 7.83
C LEU A 111 -7.86 -6.65 6.89
N LEU A 112 -6.63 -7.13 6.66
CA LEU A 112 -5.62 -6.44 5.87
C LEU A 112 -4.70 -7.47 5.24
N TYR A 113 -4.57 -7.42 3.91
CA TYR A 113 -3.69 -8.28 3.14
C TYR A 113 -2.68 -7.45 2.36
N TYR A 114 -1.53 -8.02 2.04
CA TYR A 114 -0.54 -7.39 1.20
C TYR A 114 0.31 -8.44 0.49
N GLY A 115 0.80 -8.09 -0.68
CA GLY A 115 1.67 -8.95 -1.47
C GLY A 115 2.86 -8.18 -2.03
N ARG A 116 3.50 -8.73 -3.06
CA ARG A 116 4.63 -8.11 -3.75
C ARG A 116 4.16 -7.13 -4.82
N VAL A 117 5.01 -6.17 -5.16
CA VAL A 117 4.80 -5.23 -6.26
C VAL A 117 5.93 -5.33 -7.27
N TYR A 118 5.60 -5.34 -8.55
CA TYR A 118 6.58 -5.20 -9.63
C TYR A 118 6.65 -3.74 -10.08
N ASN A 119 7.83 -3.13 -9.95
CA ASN A 119 8.10 -1.79 -10.46
C ASN A 119 8.55 -1.91 -11.93
N ARG A 120 7.71 -1.44 -12.85
CA ARG A 120 7.97 -1.55 -14.29
C ARG A 120 9.14 -0.68 -14.74
N ARG A 121 9.29 0.51 -14.17
CA ARG A 121 10.39 1.44 -14.50
C ARG A 121 11.74 0.90 -14.06
N GLU A 122 11.81 0.33 -12.86
CA GLU A 122 13.03 -0.24 -12.30
C GLU A 122 13.23 -1.71 -12.69
N ARG A 123 12.23 -2.34 -13.31
CA ARG A 123 12.20 -3.76 -13.69
C ARG A 123 12.56 -4.67 -12.52
N HIS A 124 12.02 -4.38 -11.36
CA HIS A 124 12.31 -5.07 -10.12
C HIS A 124 11.04 -5.39 -9.34
N THR A 125 10.98 -6.60 -8.78
CA THR A 125 9.95 -6.98 -7.82
C THR A 125 10.39 -6.61 -6.42
N SER A 126 9.67 -5.72 -5.77
CA SER A 126 9.87 -5.42 -4.35
C SER A 126 9.17 -6.46 -3.50
N ASP A 127 9.91 -7.07 -2.61
CA ASP A 127 9.42 -8.02 -1.62
C ASP A 127 9.30 -7.35 -0.25
N TYR A 128 8.25 -7.68 0.47
CA TYR A 128 7.99 -7.17 1.82
C TYR A 128 8.19 -8.30 2.85
N PRO A 129 8.56 -7.96 4.09
CA PRO A 129 8.61 -8.96 5.16
C PRO A 129 7.29 -9.71 5.29
N ARG A 130 7.35 -11.02 5.50
CA ARG A 130 6.15 -11.86 5.68
C ARG A 130 5.37 -11.54 6.96
N GLU A 131 5.98 -10.83 7.89
CA GLU A 131 5.37 -10.33 9.12
C GLU A 131 5.56 -8.82 9.22
N ILE A 132 4.47 -8.10 9.36
CA ILE A 132 4.47 -6.66 9.55
C ILE A 132 4.33 -6.35 11.02
N THR A 133 5.42 -5.90 11.61
CA THR A 133 5.52 -5.45 13.00
C THR A 133 5.61 -3.93 13.07
N ARG A 134 5.54 -3.34 14.27
CA ARG A 134 5.82 -1.92 14.49
C ARG A 134 7.19 -1.50 13.94
N LEU A 135 8.23 -2.35 14.14
CA LEU A 135 9.58 -2.11 13.57
C LEU A 135 9.55 -2.12 12.03
N THR A 136 8.81 -3.04 11.43
CA THR A 136 8.65 -3.09 9.97
C THR A 136 8.01 -1.80 9.46
N CYS A 137 6.90 -1.36 10.06
CA CYS A 137 6.24 -0.11 9.69
C CYS A 137 7.14 1.12 9.88
N PHE A 138 8.03 1.12 10.89
CA PHE A 138 9.00 2.18 11.09
C PHE A 138 10.01 2.28 9.93
N ARG A 139 10.45 1.14 9.40
CA ARG A 139 11.47 1.02 8.34
C ARG A 139 10.92 1.17 6.94
N THR A 140 9.78 0.52 6.68
CA THR A 140 9.29 0.21 5.33
C THR A 140 7.90 0.81 5.15
N MET A 141 7.57 1.10 3.91
CA MET A 141 6.23 1.42 3.44
C MET A 141 5.77 0.26 2.56
N ILE A 142 4.54 -0.18 2.73
CA ILE A 142 3.89 -1.09 1.78
C ILE A 142 3.10 -0.22 0.82
N CYS A 143 3.31 -0.45 -0.45
CA CYS A 143 2.64 0.27 -1.52
C CYS A 143 1.13 0.00 -1.49
N HIS A 144 0.30 1.02 -1.67
CA HIS A 144 -1.15 0.88 -1.61
C HIS A 144 -1.70 -0.01 -2.73
N GLN A 145 -1.02 -0.11 -3.88
CA GLN A 145 -1.42 -0.97 -5.00
C GLN A 145 -1.41 -2.47 -4.65
N VAL A 146 -0.68 -2.87 -3.63
CA VAL A 146 -0.58 -4.26 -3.19
C VAL A 146 -1.16 -4.49 -1.80
N THR A 147 -1.92 -3.52 -1.31
CA THR A 147 -2.57 -3.58 0.00
C THR A 147 -4.08 -3.69 -0.19
N VAL A 148 -4.67 -4.73 0.41
CA VAL A 148 -6.11 -5.02 0.34
C VAL A 148 -6.69 -4.85 1.73
N TYR A 149 -7.63 -3.93 1.86
CA TYR A 149 -8.22 -3.53 3.13
C TYR A 149 -9.63 -4.07 3.27
N ALA A 150 -10.00 -4.62 4.42
CA ALA A 150 -11.42 -4.75 4.72
C ALA A 150 -12.08 -3.36 4.65
N THR A 151 -13.11 -3.22 3.83
CA THR A 151 -13.74 -1.93 3.50
C THR A 151 -14.15 -1.14 4.73
N LYS A 152 -14.60 -1.85 5.78
CA LYS A 152 -14.98 -1.24 7.06
C LYS A 152 -13.86 -0.44 7.71
N LEU A 153 -12.58 -0.85 7.55
CA LEU A 153 -11.44 -0.14 8.13
C LEU A 153 -11.25 1.24 7.51
N LEU A 154 -11.41 1.32 6.18
CA LEU A 154 -11.30 2.58 5.45
C LEU A 154 -12.54 3.45 5.62
N LYS A 155 -13.74 2.86 5.72
CA LYS A 155 -14.99 3.61 5.99
C LYS A 155 -15.03 4.19 7.41
N GLU A 156 -14.38 3.56 8.38
CA GLU A 156 -14.32 4.06 9.76
C GLU A 156 -13.60 5.40 9.87
N ARG A 157 -12.52 5.59 9.12
CA ARG A 157 -11.69 6.79 9.24
C ARG A 157 -11.33 7.46 7.91
N GLY A 158 -11.04 6.67 6.87
CA GLY A 158 -10.42 7.15 5.63
C GLY A 158 -8.93 7.49 5.79
N TYR A 159 -8.32 7.88 4.68
CA TYR A 159 -6.97 8.46 4.68
C TYR A 159 -6.97 9.85 5.32
N ASP A 160 -5.96 10.14 6.13
CA ASP A 160 -5.76 11.45 6.74
C ASP A 160 -5.21 12.44 5.70
N LEU A 161 -6.05 13.35 5.24
CA LEU A 161 -5.72 14.31 4.17
C LEU A 161 -4.68 15.36 4.58
N SER A 162 -4.33 15.43 5.87
CA SER A 162 -3.21 16.26 6.32
C SER A 162 -1.84 15.75 5.86
N TYR A 163 -1.76 14.46 5.42
CA TYR A 163 -0.60 13.82 4.79
C TYR A 163 -0.80 13.76 3.28
N ARG A 164 -0.28 14.72 2.56
CA ARG A 164 -0.54 14.83 1.11
C ARG A 164 0.00 13.67 0.27
N ILE A 165 1.09 13.01 0.71
CA ILE A 165 1.79 11.98 -0.07
C ILE A 165 1.96 10.68 0.72
N LEU A 166 1.95 10.72 2.03
CA LEU A 166 2.22 9.59 2.90
C LEU A 166 0.99 9.09 3.68
N ALA A 167 -0.23 9.42 3.23
CA ALA A 167 -1.43 9.03 3.94
C ALA A 167 -1.65 7.50 3.94
N ASP A 168 -1.19 6.78 2.91
CA ASP A 168 -1.19 5.31 2.86
C ASP A 168 -0.23 4.70 3.89
N LYS A 169 0.95 5.29 4.07
CA LYS A 169 1.87 4.90 5.13
C LYS A 169 1.28 5.18 6.51
N GLU A 170 0.65 6.33 6.67
CA GLU A 170 0.00 6.73 7.93
C GLU A 170 -1.16 5.78 8.25
N MET A 171 -1.96 5.40 7.26
CA MET A 171 -3.03 4.41 7.43
C MET A 171 -2.48 3.05 7.90
N LEU A 172 -1.38 2.57 7.31
CA LEU A 172 -0.73 1.33 7.77
C LEU A 172 -0.29 1.44 9.24
N LEU A 173 0.31 2.57 9.63
CA LEU A 173 0.71 2.82 11.03
C LEU A 173 -0.50 2.86 11.97
N TYR A 174 -1.57 3.53 11.58
CA TYR A 174 -2.82 3.55 12.34
C TYR A 174 -3.36 2.14 12.56
N LEU A 175 -3.47 1.35 11.49
CA LEU A 175 -4.00 0.00 11.57
C LEU A 175 -3.12 -0.92 12.44
N VAL A 176 -1.79 -0.90 12.24
CA VAL A 176 -0.88 -1.78 12.97
C VAL A 176 -0.61 -1.30 14.39
N CYS A 177 -0.37 0.02 14.58
CA CYS A 177 0.07 0.56 15.86
C CYS A 177 -1.08 0.88 16.82
N GLU A 178 -2.21 1.38 16.32
CA GLU A 178 -3.38 1.74 17.15
C GLU A 178 -4.44 0.63 17.15
N LYS A 179 -4.90 0.21 15.96
CA LYS A 179 -5.96 -0.81 15.83
C LYS A 179 -5.50 -2.23 16.05
N LYS A 180 -4.18 -2.48 16.12
CA LYS A 180 -3.58 -3.82 16.32
C LYS A 180 -3.99 -4.83 15.24
N VAL A 181 -4.32 -4.35 14.05
CA VAL A 181 -4.57 -5.19 12.89
C VAL A 181 -3.28 -5.90 12.50
N ARG A 182 -3.37 -7.21 12.26
CA ARG A 182 -2.26 -8.03 11.78
C ARG A 182 -2.37 -8.17 10.26
N PRO A 183 -1.49 -7.55 9.48
CA PRO A 183 -1.48 -7.72 8.02
C PRO A 183 -1.09 -9.15 7.66
N ILE A 184 -1.77 -9.73 6.69
CA ILE A 184 -1.55 -11.09 6.19
C ILE A 184 -0.81 -11.01 4.86
N TYR A 185 0.32 -11.69 4.77
CA TYR A 185 1.11 -11.75 3.55
C TYR A 185 0.50 -12.77 2.57
N VAL A 186 0.30 -12.34 1.33
CA VAL A 186 -0.09 -13.18 0.19
C VAL A 186 1.14 -13.36 -0.69
N ASP A 187 1.58 -14.60 -0.89
CA ASP A 187 2.81 -14.90 -1.64
C ASP A 187 2.60 -14.78 -3.15
N THR A 188 2.15 -13.62 -3.59
CA THR A 188 1.98 -13.30 -5.00
C THR A 188 2.45 -11.89 -5.33
N VAL A 189 2.77 -11.63 -6.60
CA VAL A 189 2.90 -10.26 -7.13
C VAL A 189 1.50 -9.78 -7.47
N ILE A 190 0.97 -8.85 -6.68
CA ILE A 190 -0.41 -8.37 -6.86
C ILE A 190 -0.48 -7.37 -8.01
N ALA A 191 0.44 -6.39 -8.04
CA ALA A 191 0.35 -5.28 -8.97
C ALA A 191 1.67 -4.97 -9.66
N ASP A 192 1.53 -4.48 -10.89
CA ASP A 192 2.56 -3.77 -11.64
C ASP A 192 2.38 -2.26 -11.39
N TYR A 193 3.39 -1.66 -10.79
CA TYR A 193 3.47 -0.23 -10.53
C TYR A 193 4.26 0.46 -11.63
N GLU A 194 3.72 1.53 -12.21
CA GLU A 194 4.37 2.25 -13.30
C GLU A 194 5.72 2.84 -12.89
N GLY A 195 5.82 3.35 -11.67
CA GLY A 195 7.00 4.07 -11.18
C GLY A 195 7.02 5.55 -11.55
N GLY A 196 7.65 6.38 -10.72
CA GLY A 196 7.81 7.82 -11.01
C GLY A 196 6.58 8.69 -10.78
N GLY A 197 5.56 8.18 -10.07
CA GLY A 197 4.36 8.93 -9.71
C GLY A 197 4.63 10.11 -8.78
N GLU A 198 3.57 10.76 -8.32
CA GLU A 198 3.58 12.01 -7.53
C GLU A 198 4.55 11.98 -6.33
N SER A 199 4.63 10.84 -5.63
CA SER A 199 5.51 10.66 -4.47
C SER A 199 7.00 10.72 -4.78
N SER A 200 7.40 10.56 -6.06
CA SER A 200 8.80 10.53 -6.51
C SER A 200 9.32 11.91 -6.92
N LYS A 201 8.48 12.94 -6.96
CA LYS A 201 8.87 14.26 -7.41
C LYS A 201 9.79 14.96 -6.40
N PRO A 202 10.91 15.61 -6.86
CA PRO A 202 11.87 16.26 -5.96
C PRO A 202 11.26 17.33 -5.06
N GLU A 203 10.24 18.04 -5.52
CA GLU A 203 9.53 19.09 -4.78
C GLU A 203 8.82 18.58 -3.52
N HIS A 204 8.60 17.27 -3.42
CA HIS A 204 7.95 16.65 -2.27
C HIS A 204 8.92 16.12 -1.21
N ILE A 205 10.24 16.14 -1.47
CA ILE A 205 11.24 15.54 -0.58
C ILE A 205 11.24 16.19 0.82
N GLN A 206 11.24 17.53 0.88
CA GLN A 206 11.24 18.26 2.16
C GLN A 206 9.95 17.98 2.94
N ARG A 207 8.81 18.14 2.28
CA ARG A 207 7.49 17.92 2.90
C ARG A 207 7.33 16.48 3.37
N ASN A 208 7.78 15.51 2.59
CA ASN A 208 7.79 14.11 2.98
C ASN A 208 8.64 13.87 4.25
N SER A 209 9.73 14.60 4.42
CA SER A 209 10.57 14.53 5.63
C SER A 209 9.83 15.03 6.87
N GLU A 210 9.13 16.17 6.77
CA GLU A 210 8.33 16.76 7.84
C GLU A 210 7.13 15.89 8.20
N ASP A 211 6.38 15.44 7.21
CA ASP A 211 5.25 14.53 7.39
C ASP A 211 5.69 13.21 8.01
N ARG A 212 6.82 12.64 7.58
CA ARG A 212 7.40 11.45 8.17
C ARG A 212 7.77 11.65 9.62
N LYS A 213 8.39 12.78 9.97
CA LYS A 213 8.73 13.11 11.37
C LYS A 213 7.45 13.19 12.21
N ARG A 214 6.46 13.97 11.77
CA ARG A 214 5.16 14.12 12.46
C ARG A 214 4.49 12.77 12.70
N MET A 215 4.48 11.91 11.68
CA MET A 215 3.93 10.56 11.74
C MET A 215 4.68 9.68 12.76
N LEU A 216 6.02 9.70 12.74
CA LEU A 216 6.82 8.94 13.69
C LEU A 216 6.62 9.42 15.12
N ASP A 217 6.54 10.73 15.33
CA ASP A 217 6.31 11.32 16.67
C ASP A 217 4.90 10.97 17.20
N ARG A 218 3.91 10.82 16.32
CA ARG A 218 2.55 10.39 16.69
C ARG A 218 2.49 8.92 17.12
N TYR A 219 3.10 8.02 16.36
CA TYR A 219 2.92 6.57 16.53
C TYR A 219 3.98 5.89 17.40
N TYR A 220 5.13 6.54 17.63
CA TYR A 220 6.26 5.96 18.36
C TYR A 220 6.77 6.89 19.44
N PRO A 221 6.76 6.45 20.71
CA PRO A 221 7.46 7.15 21.79
C PRO A 221 8.95 7.35 21.46
N ARG A 222 9.56 8.43 21.93
CA ARG A 222 10.97 8.76 21.62
C ARG A 222 11.95 7.61 21.92
N GLY A 223 11.75 6.91 23.04
CA GLY A 223 12.59 5.75 23.41
C GLY A 223 12.48 4.61 22.40
N GLU A 224 11.28 4.35 21.86
CA GLU A 224 11.07 3.35 20.82
C GLU A 224 11.72 3.77 19.49
N GLN A 225 11.62 5.04 19.11
CA GLN A 225 12.29 5.57 17.94
C GLN A 225 13.82 5.42 18.04
N LEU A 226 14.42 5.74 19.19
CA LEU A 226 15.86 5.57 19.43
C LEU A 226 16.26 4.10 19.32
N ARG A 227 15.50 3.21 19.95
CA ARG A 227 15.73 1.76 19.87
C ARG A 227 15.70 1.26 18.43
N TYR A 228 14.68 1.65 17.67
CA TYR A 228 14.54 1.22 16.26
C TYR A 228 15.64 1.79 15.37
N ARG A 229 16.06 3.04 15.58
CA ARG A 229 17.22 3.63 14.89
C ARG A 229 18.52 2.88 15.20
N ALA A 230 18.74 2.49 16.47
CA ALA A 230 19.89 1.67 16.86
C ALA A 230 19.87 0.28 16.17
N VAL A 231 18.71 -0.40 16.16
CA VAL A 231 18.54 -1.67 15.44
C VAL A 231 18.84 -1.49 13.96
N MET A 232 18.34 -0.43 13.34
CA MET A 232 18.60 -0.13 11.92
C MET A 232 20.10 0.12 11.66
N ALA A 233 20.76 0.90 12.49
CA ALA A 233 22.18 1.18 12.35
C ALA A 233 23.00 -0.12 12.43
N LEU A 234 22.73 -0.97 13.42
CA LEU A 234 23.40 -2.26 13.60
C LEU A 234 23.09 -3.28 12.48
N THR A 235 21.90 -3.20 11.87
CA THR A 235 21.51 -4.11 10.78
C THR A 235 21.87 -3.58 9.38
N PHE A 236 22.54 -2.43 9.29
CA PHE A 236 22.95 -1.86 8.01
C PHE A 236 23.93 -2.80 7.30
N PRO A 237 23.69 -3.22 6.02
CA PRO A 237 24.47 -4.28 5.39
C PRO A 237 25.99 -4.02 5.32
N LYS A 238 26.38 -2.77 5.10
CA LYS A 238 27.80 -2.37 5.06
C LYS A 238 28.44 -2.44 6.44
N LEU A 239 27.77 -1.93 7.48
CA LEU A 239 28.22 -1.98 8.86
C LEU A 239 28.26 -3.42 9.38
N ARG A 240 27.22 -4.20 9.07
CA ARG A 240 27.18 -5.64 9.40
C ARG A 240 28.35 -6.41 8.83
N ARG A 241 28.72 -6.18 7.56
CA ARG A 241 29.89 -6.82 6.95
C ARG A 241 31.20 -6.39 7.64
N ALA A 242 31.39 -5.10 7.88
CA ALA A 242 32.56 -4.59 8.56
C ALA A 242 32.72 -5.14 9.99
N MET A 243 31.62 -5.19 10.76
CA MET A 243 31.62 -5.67 12.14
C MET A 243 31.74 -7.20 12.21
N ALA A 244 31.06 -7.94 11.32
CA ALA A 244 31.12 -9.41 11.31
C ALA A 244 32.51 -9.96 10.98
N HIS A 245 33.30 -9.23 10.20
CA HIS A 245 34.69 -9.61 9.82
C HIS A 245 35.73 -9.11 10.83
N SER A 246 35.33 -8.36 11.84
CA SER A 246 36.28 -7.90 12.88
C SER A 246 36.41 -8.93 13.99
N PRO A 247 37.66 -9.37 14.31
CA PRO A 247 37.90 -10.35 15.37
C PRO A 247 37.45 -9.86 16.76
N VAL A 248 37.47 -8.53 16.97
CA VAL A 248 37.13 -7.89 18.27
C VAL A 248 35.65 -7.59 18.37
N PHE A 249 35.05 -7.05 17.31
CA PHE A 249 33.67 -6.59 17.34
C PHE A 249 32.64 -7.64 16.95
N GLY A 250 33.04 -8.75 16.32
CA GLY A 250 32.11 -9.81 15.88
C GLY A 250 31.30 -10.41 17.03
N LYS A 251 31.96 -10.79 18.13
CA LYS A 251 31.29 -11.38 19.32
C LYS A 251 30.34 -10.38 20.00
N ILE A 252 30.73 -9.13 20.11
CA ILE A 252 29.90 -8.06 20.69
C ILE A 252 28.71 -7.78 19.80
N TYR A 253 28.93 -7.69 18.48
CA TYR A 253 27.87 -7.49 17.49
C TYR A 253 26.81 -8.60 17.55
N TYR A 254 27.20 -9.87 17.56
CA TYR A 254 26.26 -11.00 17.67
C TYR A 254 25.53 -11.04 19.02
N GLY A 255 26.19 -10.66 20.11
CA GLY A 255 25.57 -10.54 21.43
C GLY A 255 24.49 -9.47 21.48
N ILE A 256 24.79 -8.29 20.96
CA ILE A 256 23.84 -7.14 20.91
C ILE A 256 22.65 -7.46 19.98
N THR A 257 22.92 -8.00 18.78
CA THR A 257 21.85 -8.36 17.85
C THR A 257 20.94 -9.42 18.41
N ARG A 258 21.47 -10.46 19.08
CA ARG A 258 20.70 -11.50 19.77
C ARG A 258 19.82 -10.92 20.86
N CYS A 259 20.36 -10.01 21.68
CA CYS A 259 19.58 -9.31 22.72
C CYS A 259 18.45 -8.45 22.13
N LEU A 260 18.73 -7.69 21.07
CA LEU A 260 17.76 -6.84 20.38
C LEU A 260 16.65 -7.65 19.67
N TYR A 261 16.98 -8.83 19.16
CA TYR A 261 16.00 -9.74 18.56
C TYR A 261 15.20 -10.56 19.59
N SER A 262 15.75 -10.83 20.78
CA SER A 262 15.02 -11.51 21.86
C SER A 262 13.98 -10.61 22.54
N LEU A 263 14.09 -9.29 22.42
CA LEU A 263 13.09 -8.31 22.86
C LEU A 263 11.90 -8.19 21.89
N LYS A 264 11.76 -9.11 20.95
CA LYS A 264 10.64 -9.19 19.99
C LYS A 264 9.38 -9.89 20.52
N LYS A 265 9.41 -10.38 21.76
CA LYS A 265 8.23 -11.00 22.41
C LYS A 265 7.47 -9.99 23.25
#